data_ca453d767374fbcdf4a04d6eb8055b5f
#
_entry.id   ca453d767374fbcdf4a04d6eb8055b5f
#
_cell.length_a   1.000
_cell.length_b   1.000
_cell.length_c   1.000
_cell.angle_alpha   90.00
_cell.angle_beta   90.00
_cell.angle_gamma   90.00
#
_symmetry.space_group_name_H-M   'P 1'
#
loop_
_entity.id
_entity.type
_entity.pdbx_description
1 polymer ?
#
loop_
_entity_poly.entity_id
_entity_poly.type
_entity_poly.pdbx_seq_one_letter_code
_entity_poly.pdbx_strand_id
1 'polypeptide(L)'
;LHKSFGKMDFNKSAAELERLIRGLNPWPSAFTYIDGKMLKIWDADVADNISEVQTEEVKPGQVVTVGKNTFTIACGQGYLVVNEVQLEGKKRMDSGSFLRGNQLEAGVMLGE
;
A
#
# COMPACT_ATOMS: atom_id res chain seq x y z
N LEU A 1 -7.68 -9.13 19.20
CA LEU A 1 -7.48 -8.01 18.31
C LEU A 1 -8.73 -7.77 17.46
N HIS A 2 -9.08 -6.53 17.30
CA HIS A 2 -10.21 -6.14 16.47
C HIS A 2 -9.76 -5.96 15.02
N LYS A 3 -10.61 -6.32 14.06
CA LYS A 3 -10.27 -6.17 12.64
C LYS A 3 -9.84 -4.77 12.26
N SER A 4 -10.40 -3.74 12.88
CA SER A 4 -10.08 -2.35 12.57
C SER A 4 -8.64 -1.97 12.90
N PHE A 5 -7.93 -2.74 13.70
CA PHE A 5 -6.53 -2.49 13.96
C PHE A 5 -5.68 -2.58 12.69
N GLY A 6 -6.15 -3.30 11.72
CA GLY A 6 -5.42 -3.47 10.46
C GLY A 6 -5.52 -2.28 9.52
N LYS A 7 -6.41 -1.31 9.78
CA LYS A 7 -6.55 -0.16 8.88
C LYS A 7 -5.29 0.70 8.92
N MET A 8 -4.68 0.87 7.77
CA MET A 8 -3.41 1.58 7.66
C MET A 8 -3.64 3.09 7.70
N ASP A 9 -2.85 3.77 8.54
CA ASP A 9 -2.82 5.22 8.61
C ASP A 9 -1.53 5.69 7.96
N PHE A 10 -1.62 6.19 6.73
CA PHE A 10 -0.44 6.57 5.95
C PHE A 10 0.26 7.82 6.47
N ASN A 11 -0.29 8.51 7.46
CA ASN A 11 0.43 9.59 8.14
C ASN A 11 1.57 9.05 9.00
N LYS A 12 1.55 7.77 9.33
CA LYS A 12 2.63 7.11 10.04
C LYS A 12 3.80 6.86 9.08
N SER A 13 4.96 6.49 9.64
CA SER A 13 6.12 6.19 8.82
C SER A 13 5.94 4.87 8.06
N ALA A 14 6.62 4.76 6.92
CA ALA A 14 6.63 3.51 6.17
C ALA A 14 7.19 2.36 7.01
N ALA A 15 8.18 2.63 7.87
CA ALA A 15 8.73 1.62 8.76
C ALA A 15 7.68 1.08 9.73
N GLU A 16 6.87 1.97 10.33
CA GLU A 16 5.79 1.55 11.22
C GLU A 16 4.75 0.72 10.48
N LEU A 17 4.38 1.13 9.27
CA LEU A 17 3.38 0.43 8.47
C LEU A 17 3.88 -0.93 8.00
N GLU A 18 5.15 -1.04 7.66
CA GLU A 18 5.73 -2.32 7.27
C GLU A 18 5.74 -3.29 8.47
N ARG A 19 6.04 -2.80 9.66
CA ARG A 19 5.95 -3.62 10.88
C ARG A 19 4.52 -4.04 11.16
N LEU A 20 3.55 -3.16 10.92
CA LEU A 20 2.13 -3.49 11.09
C LEU A 20 1.73 -4.62 10.14
N ILE A 21 2.15 -4.55 8.88
CA ILE A 21 1.88 -5.60 7.91
C ILE A 21 2.40 -6.94 8.41
N ARG A 22 3.66 -6.99 8.83
CA ARG A 22 4.28 -8.24 9.32
C ARG A 22 3.61 -8.74 10.60
N GLY A 23 3.29 -7.82 11.49
CA GLY A 23 2.74 -8.16 12.81
C GLY A 23 1.31 -8.68 12.75
N LEU A 24 0.54 -8.29 11.74
CA LEU A 24 -0.86 -8.67 11.60
C LEU A 24 -1.11 -9.82 10.62
N ASN A 25 -0.07 -10.35 10.00
CA ASN A 25 -0.21 -11.53 9.18
C ASN A 25 -0.25 -12.79 10.03
N PRO A 26 -1.14 -13.75 9.77
CA PRO A 26 -2.16 -13.75 8.71
C PRO A 26 -3.49 -13.11 9.12
N TRP A 27 -3.66 -12.73 10.38
CA TRP A 27 -4.90 -12.13 10.85
C TRP A 27 -4.60 -11.12 11.96
N PRO A 28 -5.30 -9.99 11.99
CA PRO A 28 -6.40 -9.57 11.12
C PRO A 28 -6.01 -9.03 9.74
N SER A 29 -4.74 -8.87 9.44
CA SER A 29 -4.17 -8.35 8.21
C SER A 29 -4.24 -6.82 8.14
N ALA A 30 -3.20 -6.21 7.58
CA ALA A 30 -3.18 -4.78 7.33
C ALA A 30 -3.95 -4.50 6.03
N PHE A 31 -4.70 -3.40 6.00
CA PHE A 31 -5.50 -3.08 4.83
C PHE A 31 -5.68 -1.58 4.64
N THR A 32 -6.06 -1.23 3.45
CA THR A 32 -6.49 0.11 3.10
C THR A 32 -7.70 0.01 2.17
N TYR A 33 -8.11 1.10 1.58
CA TYR A 33 -9.20 1.12 0.61
C TYR A 33 -8.71 1.71 -0.69
N ILE A 34 -9.19 1.14 -1.78
CA ILE A 34 -8.93 1.63 -3.13
C ILE A 34 -10.28 1.70 -3.85
N ASP A 35 -10.66 2.90 -4.26
CA ASP A 35 -11.93 3.12 -4.94
C ASP A 35 -13.11 2.48 -4.18
N GLY A 36 -13.11 2.65 -2.85
CA GLY A 36 -14.17 2.15 -1.97
C GLY A 36 -14.09 0.67 -1.64
N LYS A 37 -13.12 -0.06 -2.18
CA LYS A 37 -12.97 -1.49 -1.92
C LYS A 37 -11.80 -1.74 -0.99
N MET A 38 -11.94 -2.72 -0.11
CA MET A 38 -10.85 -3.09 0.79
C MET A 38 -9.71 -3.74 0.01
N LEU A 39 -8.49 -3.28 0.28
CA LEU A 39 -7.27 -3.84 -0.28
C LEU A 39 -6.37 -4.24 0.88
N LYS A 40 -6.16 -5.53 1.07
CA LYS A 40 -5.19 -6.02 2.05
C LYS A 40 -3.79 -5.90 1.46
N ILE A 41 -2.84 -5.48 2.30
CA ILE A 41 -1.44 -5.42 1.92
C ILE A 41 -0.73 -6.56 2.67
N TRP A 42 -0.27 -7.55 1.94
CA TRP A 42 0.34 -8.75 2.53
C TRP A 42 1.85 -8.64 2.70
N ASP A 43 2.51 -7.90 1.83
CA ASP A 43 3.95 -7.75 1.86
C ASP A 43 4.37 -6.42 1.24
N ALA A 44 5.31 -5.75 1.89
CA ALA A 44 5.83 -4.48 1.42
C ALA A 44 7.23 -4.24 1.95
N ASP A 45 7.99 -3.45 1.23
CA ASP A 45 9.32 -3.00 1.63
C ASP A 45 9.29 -1.51 1.91
N VAL A 46 10.22 -1.06 2.74
CA VAL A 46 10.40 0.36 3.04
C VAL A 46 11.47 0.94 2.12
N ALA A 47 11.18 2.11 1.57
CA ALA A 47 12.17 2.89 0.83
C ALA A 47 12.22 4.30 1.42
N ASP A 48 13.42 4.82 1.65
CA ASP A 48 13.58 6.16 2.21
C ASP A 48 13.38 7.23 1.14
N ASN A 49 13.80 6.92 -0.08
CA ASN A 49 13.73 7.84 -1.22
C ASN A 49 13.35 7.07 -2.48
N ILE A 50 12.58 7.72 -3.33
CA ILE A 50 12.21 7.19 -4.65
C ILE A 50 12.63 8.23 -5.69
N SER A 51 13.60 7.87 -6.53
CA SER A 51 14.14 8.81 -7.51
C SER A 51 13.16 9.22 -8.60
N GLU A 52 12.15 8.38 -8.86
CA GLU A 52 11.12 8.66 -9.86
C GLU A 52 10.03 9.59 -9.35
N VAL A 53 10.01 9.88 -8.06
CA VAL A 53 8.98 10.75 -7.49
C VAL A 53 9.33 12.20 -7.79
N GLN A 54 8.39 12.88 -8.44
CA GLN A 54 8.49 14.32 -8.61
C GLN A 54 8.37 14.97 -7.23
N THR A 55 9.18 15.98 -6.98
CA THR A 55 9.27 16.62 -5.67
C THR A 55 8.09 17.51 -5.33
N GLU A 56 7.05 17.54 -6.14
CA GLU A 56 5.88 18.30 -5.86
C GLU A 56 5.05 17.61 -4.78
N GLU A 57 4.12 18.34 -4.23
CA GLU A 57 3.35 17.93 -3.06
C GLU A 57 2.79 16.53 -3.16
N VAL A 58 3.44 15.61 -2.46
CA VAL A 58 2.98 14.24 -2.34
C VAL A 58 2.35 14.09 -0.96
N LYS A 59 1.12 13.59 -0.92
CA LYS A 59 0.38 13.43 0.32
C LYS A 59 0.49 11.98 0.81
N PRO A 60 0.51 11.77 2.13
CA PRO A 60 0.46 10.42 2.67
C PRO A 60 -0.78 9.66 2.15
N GLY A 61 -0.57 8.43 1.72
CA GLY A 61 -1.61 7.62 1.12
C GLY A 61 -1.68 7.72 -0.40
N GLN A 62 -0.93 8.62 -1.00
CA GLN A 62 -0.93 8.78 -2.44
C GLN A 62 0.00 7.75 -3.09
N VAL A 63 -0.48 7.12 -4.16
CA VAL A 63 0.35 6.26 -4.99
C VAL A 63 1.27 7.16 -5.81
N VAL A 64 2.57 6.98 -5.64
CA VAL A 64 3.56 7.90 -6.26
C VAL A 64 4.21 7.31 -7.49
N THR A 65 4.39 5.98 -7.52
CA THR A 65 4.89 5.30 -8.71
C THR A 65 4.15 3.98 -8.91
N VAL A 66 3.99 3.59 -10.16
CA VAL A 66 3.43 2.29 -10.52
C VAL A 66 4.39 1.65 -11.50
N GLY A 67 5.01 0.55 -11.06
CA GLY A 67 5.92 -0.20 -11.90
C GLY A 67 5.25 -1.42 -12.52
N LYS A 68 6.06 -2.29 -13.05
CA LYS A 68 5.56 -3.54 -13.63
C LYS A 68 5.11 -4.53 -12.55
N ASN A 69 5.85 -4.60 -11.46
CA ASN A 69 5.66 -5.62 -10.42
C ASN A 69 5.35 -5.07 -9.04
N THR A 70 5.43 -3.77 -8.85
CA THR A 70 5.16 -3.13 -7.56
C THR A 70 4.52 -1.76 -7.78
N PHE A 71 3.87 -1.25 -6.75
CA PHE A 71 3.50 0.15 -6.71
C PHE A 71 3.93 0.72 -5.36
N THR A 72 4.13 2.03 -5.31
CA THR A 72 4.72 2.69 -4.16
C THR A 72 3.77 3.75 -3.61
N ILE A 73 3.61 3.75 -2.29
CA ILE A 73 2.71 4.65 -1.58
C ILE A 73 3.54 5.58 -0.71
N ALA A 74 3.24 6.88 -0.76
CA ALA A 74 3.86 7.85 0.12
C ALA A 74 3.31 7.71 1.53
N CYS A 75 4.19 7.83 2.52
CA CYS A 75 3.84 7.77 3.92
C CYS A 75 4.24 9.08 4.60
N GLY A 76 3.93 9.23 5.86
CA GLY A 76 4.33 10.40 6.63
C GLY A 76 5.83 10.58 6.66
N GLN A 77 6.57 9.47 6.59
CA GLN A 77 8.00 9.46 6.41
C GLN A 77 8.34 8.21 5.60
N GLY A 78 9.06 8.41 4.50
CA GLY A 78 9.44 7.31 3.62
C GLY A 78 8.31 6.83 2.73
N TYR A 79 8.54 5.73 2.06
CA TYR A 79 7.66 5.15 1.06
C TYR A 79 7.50 3.67 1.30
N LEU A 80 6.32 3.16 0.98
CA LEU A 80 6.01 1.75 1.11
C LEU A 80 5.90 1.15 -0.28
N VAL A 81 6.79 0.22 -0.61
CA VAL A 81 6.81 -0.47 -1.90
C VAL A 81 6.03 -1.77 -1.74
N VAL A 82 4.89 -1.86 -2.39
CA VAL A 82 3.93 -2.95 -2.17
C VAL A 82 4.20 -4.10 -3.12
N ASN A 83 4.41 -5.29 -2.55
CA ASN A 83 4.77 -6.50 -3.30
C ASN A 83 3.62 -7.48 -3.46
N GLU A 84 2.72 -7.55 -2.47
CA GLU A 84 1.66 -8.55 -2.47
C GLU A 84 0.40 -7.98 -1.84
N VAL A 85 -0.74 -8.23 -2.49
CA VAL A 85 -2.03 -7.63 -2.12
C VAL A 85 -3.17 -8.63 -2.23
N GLN A 86 -4.32 -8.22 -1.70
CA GLN A 86 -5.57 -8.95 -1.92
C GLN A 86 -6.72 -7.95 -1.94
N LEU A 87 -7.31 -7.79 -3.10
CA LEU A 87 -8.50 -6.96 -3.27
C LEU A 87 -9.72 -7.74 -2.77
N GLU A 88 -10.67 -7.05 -2.11
CA GLU A 88 -11.86 -7.73 -1.59
C GLU A 88 -12.55 -8.54 -2.68
N GLY A 89 -12.97 -9.74 -2.32
CA GLY A 89 -13.61 -10.65 -3.25
C GLY A 89 -12.68 -11.35 -4.23
N LYS A 90 -11.37 -11.12 -4.13
CA LYS A 90 -10.38 -11.70 -5.04
C LYS A 90 -9.36 -12.51 -4.26
N LYS A 91 -8.48 -13.19 -4.99
CA LYS A 91 -7.39 -13.97 -4.41
C LYS A 91 -6.23 -13.07 -4.00
N ARG A 92 -5.47 -13.52 -3.02
CA ARG A 92 -4.16 -12.97 -2.72
C ARG A 92 -3.25 -13.16 -3.94
N MET A 93 -2.52 -12.10 -4.32
CA MET A 93 -1.67 -12.14 -5.50
C MET A 93 -0.51 -11.15 -5.35
N ASP A 94 0.54 -11.36 -6.14
CA ASP A 94 1.60 -10.37 -6.20
C ASP A 94 1.09 -9.09 -6.87
N SER A 95 1.77 -7.97 -6.59
CA SER A 95 1.34 -6.68 -7.12
C SER A 95 1.40 -6.64 -8.65
N GLY A 96 2.34 -7.35 -9.27
CA GLY A 96 2.40 -7.41 -10.72
C GLY A 96 1.12 -7.98 -11.33
N SER A 97 0.63 -9.07 -10.77
CA SER A 97 -0.63 -9.68 -11.22
C SER A 97 -1.81 -8.76 -10.99
N PHE A 98 -1.84 -8.12 -9.83
CA PHE A 98 -2.89 -7.14 -9.50
C PHE A 98 -2.90 -5.99 -10.52
N LEU A 99 -1.74 -5.45 -10.84
CA LEU A 99 -1.62 -4.32 -11.78
C LEU A 99 -1.99 -4.69 -13.21
N ARG A 100 -1.82 -5.95 -13.59
CA ARG A 100 -2.24 -6.41 -14.92
C ARG A 100 -3.75 -6.51 -15.04
N GLY A 101 -4.45 -6.76 -13.95
CA GLY A 101 -5.91 -6.89 -13.94
C GLY A 101 -6.67 -5.67 -13.42
N ASN A 102 -5.96 -4.68 -12.90
CA ASN A 102 -6.59 -3.51 -12.30
C ASN A 102 -5.79 -2.26 -12.66
N GLN A 103 -6.47 -1.29 -13.22
CA GLN A 103 -5.82 -0.05 -13.59
C GLN A 103 -5.55 0.79 -12.34
N LEU A 104 -4.29 0.99 -12.03
CA LEU A 104 -3.85 1.85 -10.92
C LEU A 104 -2.82 2.82 -11.47
N GLU A 105 -3.02 4.10 -11.22
CA GLU A 105 -2.14 5.14 -11.72
C GLU A 105 -1.54 5.95 -10.60
N ALA A 106 -0.35 6.51 -10.85
CA ALA A 106 0.24 7.46 -9.93
C ALA A 106 -0.70 8.64 -9.72
N GLY A 107 -0.77 9.11 -8.49
CA GLY A 107 -1.68 10.18 -8.09
C GLY A 107 -2.93 9.72 -7.37
N VAL A 108 -3.29 8.45 -7.48
CA VAL A 108 -4.45 7.90 -6.79
C VAL A 108 -4.24 7.94 -5.27
N MET A 109 -5.26 8.37 -4.54
CA MET A 109 -5.25 8.36 -3.08
C MET A 109 -5.87 7.08 -2.57
N LEU A 110 -5.15 6.38 -1.70
CA LEU A 110 -5.68 5.21 -1.00
C LEU A 110 -6.30 5.63 0.32
N GLY A 111 -7.14 4.77 0.86
CA GLY A 111 -7.80 5.03 2.14
C GLY A 111 -9.23 5.52 2.00
N GLU A 112 -9.67 5.68 0.77
CA GLU A 112 -11.04 6.17 0.52
C GLU A 112 -11.92 5.15 -0.15
#